data_782356034cf773a89a0c105b75d5edb9
#
_entry.id   782356034cf773a89a0c105b75d5edb9
#
_cell.length_a   1.000
_cell.length_b   1.000
_cell.length_c   1.000
_cell.angle_alpha   90.00
_cell.angle_beta   90.00
_cell.angle_gamma   90.00
#
_symmetry.space_group_name_H-M   'P 1'
#
loop_
_entity.id
_entity.type
_entity.pdbx_description
1 polymer ?
#
loop_
_entity_poly.entity_id
_entity_poly.type
_entity_poly.pdbx_seq_one_letter_code
_entity_poly.pdbx_strand_id
1 'polypeptide(L)'
;AKIEIDNLLAIGEIYFPWGKKPCHQICLYYRVHLTEDSISLDGVFHGYDELDNERIDLDFCWLSLEELKNGIKIYPQELIPYILKPEKEIVHFISRQI
;
A
#
# COMPACT_ATOMS: atom_id res chain seq x y z
N ALA A 1 -11.80 6.53 8.78
CA ALA A 1 -10.70 6.77 9.71
C ALA A 1 -10.12 8.16 9.49
N LYS A 2 -9.81 8.87 10.57
CA LYS A 2 -9.11 10.15 10.48
C LYS A 2 -7.62 9.91 10.59
N ILE A 3 -6.88 10.46 9.62
CA ILE A 3 -5.43 10.34 9.58
C ILE A 3 -4.82 11.72 9.34
N GLU A 4 -3.58 11.89 9.78
CA GLU A 4 -2.75 13.01 9.38
C GLU A 4 -1.55 12.47 8.62
N ILE A 5 -1.20 13.18 7.54
CA ILE A 5 -0.05 12.79 6.71
C ILE A 5 1.21 13.37 7.30
N ASP A 6 2.19 12.51 7.62
CA ASP A 6 3.49 12.93 8.12
C ASP A 6 4.41 13.31 6.97
N ASN A 7 4.63 12.40 6.02
CA ASN A 7 5.50 12.65 4.88
C ASN A 7 5.28 11.62 3.77
N LEU A 8 5.74 11.95 2.58
CA LEU A 8 5.82 11.02 1.47
C LEU A 8 7.03 10.10 1.68
N LEU A 9 6.77 8.80 1.77
CA LEU A 9 7.79 7.79 2.02
C LEU A 9 8.47 7.35 0.72
N ALA A 10 7.68 7.03 -0.29
CA ALA A 10 8.18 6.46 -1.53
C ALA A 10 7.26 6.74 -2.70
N ILE A 11 7.83 6.72 -3.90
CA ILE A 11 7.11 6.74 -5.18
C ILE A 11 7.45 5.45 -5.90
N GLY A 12 6.46 4.64 -6.23
CA GLY A 12 6.64 3.39 -6.94
C GLY A 12 6.06 3.43 -8.33
N GLU A 13 6.85 2.99 -9.31
CA GLU A 13 6.35 2.68 -10.65
C GLU A 13 6.12 1.19 -10.74
N ILE A 14 4.87 0.78 -10.93
CA ILE A 14 4.47 -0.62 -10.86
C ILE A 14 3.96 -1.06 -12.22
N TYR A 15 4.61 -2.07 -12.78
CA TYR A 15 4.21 -2.69 -14.03
C TYR A 15 3.54 -4.02 -13.71
N PHE A 16 2.28 -4.17 -14.07
CA PHE A 16 1.51 -5.36 -13.76
C PHE A 16 0.56 -5.71 -14.90
N PRO A 17 0.13 -6.98 -15.01
CA PRO A 17 -0.89 -7.34 -15.98
C PRO A 17 -2.28 -7.03 -15.43
N TRP A 18 -3.11 -6.40 -16.25
CA TRP A 18 -4.54 -6.23 -15.96
C TRP A 18 -5.33 -6.98 -17.05
N GLY A 19 -5.75 -8.19 -16.72
CA GLY A 19 -6.31 -9.07 -17.72
C GLY A 19 -5.25 -9.43 -18.78
N LYS A 20 -5.51 -9.09 -20.04
CA LYS A 20 -4.59 -9.33 -21.16
C LYS A 20 -3.71 -8.14 -21.51
N LYS A 21 -3.80 -7.05 -20.74
CA LYS A 21 -3.09 -5.81 -21.06
C LYS A 21 -2.02 -5.54 -20.01
N PRO A 22 -0.83 -5.08 -20.43
CA PRO A 22 0.14 -4.56 -19.49
C PRO A 22 -0.32 -3.18 -18.97
N CYS A 23 -0.18 -2.96 -17.68
CA CYS A 23 -0.51 -1.69 -17.04
C CYS A 23 0.71 -1.13 -16.33
N HIS A 24 0.78 0.19 -16.32
CA HIS A 24 1.78 0.94 -15.57
C HIS A 24 1.05 1.87 -14.60
N GLN A 25 1.32 1.73 -13.33
CA GLN A 25 0.72 2.52 -12.27
C GLN A 25 1.80 3.25 -11.49
N ILE A 26 1.53 4.51 -11.17
CA ILE A 26 2.39 5.29 -10.28
C ILE A 26 1.68 5.39 -8.94
N CYS A 27 2.33 4.88 -7.89
CA CYS A 27 1.80 4.87 -6.54
C CYS A 27 2.61 5.77 -5.63
N LEU A 28 1.90 6.56 -4.83
CA LEU A 28 2.50 7.40 -3.81
C LEU A 28 2.24 6.76 -2.44
N TYR A 29 3.29 6.51 -1.69
CA TYR A 29 3.20 5.88 -0.38
C TYR A 29 3.53 6.90 0.70
N TYR A 30 2.57 7.14 1.59
CA TYR A 30 2.69 8.13 2.64
C TYR A 30 2.84 7.49 4.01
N ARG A 31 3.66 8.09 4.82
CA ARG A 31 3.66 7.83 6.25
C ARG A 31 2.59 8.69 6.88
N VAL A 32 1.70 8.06 7.64
CA VAL A 32 0.57 8.73 8.29
C VAL A 32 0.46 8.26 9.73
N HIS A 33 -0.30 9.00 10.54
CA HIS A 33 -0.69 8.53 11.85
C HIS A 33 -2.20 8.69 12.04
N LEU A 34 -2.77 7.84 12.88
CA LEU A 34 -4.18 7.86 13.19
C LEU A 34 -4.47 8.93 14.23
N THR A 35 -5.54 9.70 14.01
CA THR A 35 -6.00 10.74 14.93
C THR A 35 -7.24 10.34 15.71
N GLU A 36 -7.77 9.14 15.45
CA GLU A 36 -8.90 8.57 16.17
C GLU A 36 -8.48 7.31 16.93
N ASP A 37 -8.83 7.24 18.21
CA ASP A 37 -8.52 6.09 19.06
C ASP A 37 -9.54 4.95 18.94
N SER A 38 -10.65 5.16 18.23
CA SER A 38 -11.78 4.24 18.16
C SER A 38 -11.69 3.21 17.03
N ILE A 39 -10.57 3.16 16.32
CA ILE A 39 -10.41 2.26 15.17
C ILE A 39 -9.86 0.93 15.64
N SER A 40 -10.57 -0.16 15.31
CA SER A 40 -10.03 -1.50 15.48
C SER A 40 -8.95 -1.75 14.42
N LEU A 41 -7.76 -2.18 14.87
CA LEU A 41 -6.66 -2.59 13.99
C LEU A 41 -6.71 -4.10 13.70
N ASP A 42 -7.72 -4.79 14.20
CA ASP A 42 -7.90 -6.21 14.00
C ASP A 42 -8.91 -6.49 12.90
N GLY A 43 -8.73 -7.60 12.20
CA GLY A 43 -9.66 -8.10 11.21
C GLY A 43 -9.50 -7.50 9.83
N VAL A 44 -10.47 -7.77 9.00
CA VAL A 44 -10.53 -7.37 7.61
C VAL A 44 -11.70 -6.40 7.43
N PHE A 45 -11.43 -5.29 6.74
CA PHE A 45 -12.45 -4.29 6.41
C PHE A 45 -12.84 -4.46 4.97
N HIS A 46 -14.14 -4.32 4.68
CA HIS A 46 -14.67 -4.41 3.33
C HIS A 46 -14.96 -3.02 2.79
N GLY A 47 -14.62 -2.79 1.55
CA GLY A 47 -14.93 -1.59 0.82
C GLY A 47 -15.13 -1.90 -0.65
N TYR A 48 -15.39 -0.88 -1.43
CA TYR A 48 -15.50 -1.03 -2.87
C TYR A 48 -15.00 0.22 -3.59
N ASP A 49 -14.60 0.02 -4.84
CA ASP A 49 -14.26 1.09 -5.75
C ASP A 49 -15.05 0.89 -7.05
N GLU A 50 -15.23 1.95 -7.80
CA GLU A 50 -15.85 1.90 -9.11
C GLU A 50 -14.83 2.31 -10.16
N LEU A 51 -14.59 1.43 -11.12
CA LEU A 51 -13.65 1.65 -12.20
C LEU A 51 -14.31 1.20 -13.50
N ASP A 52 -14.39 2.08 -14.49
CA ASP A 52 -14.98 1.81 -15.81
C ASP A 52 -16.42 1.25 -15.71
N ASN A 53 -17.24 1.81 -14.81
CA ASN A 53 -18.60 1.37 -14.50
C ASN A 53 -18.70 -0.04 -13.89
N GLU A 54 -17.59 -0.61 -13.46
CA GLU A 54 -17.55 -1.86 -12.72
C GLU A 54 -17.32 -1.60 -11.24
N ARG A 55 -18.05 -2.33 -10.40
CA ARG A 55 -17.82 -2.32 -8.97
C ARG A 55 -16.71 -3.31 -8.63
N ILE A 56 -15.68 -2.83 -7.95
CA ILE A 56 -14.59 -3.68 -7.48
C ILE A 56 -14.68 -3.73 -5.96
N ASP A 57 -14.94 -4.91 -5.42
CA ASP A 57 -14.94 -5.13 -3.98
C ASP A 57 -13.50 -5.28 -3.47
N LEU A 58 -13.20 -4.59 -2.38
CA LEU A 58 -11.87 -4.54 -1.81
C LEU A 58 -11.93 -4.97 -0.34
N ASP A 59 -10.94 -5.75 0.06
CA ASP A 59 -10.72 -6.10 1.45
C ASP A 59 -9.48 -5.37 1.97
N PHE A 60 -9.63 -4.71 3.10
CA PHE A 60 -8.56 -3.94 3.74
C PHE A 60 -8.19 -4.60 5.07
N CYS A 61 -6.91 -4.62 5.36
CA CYS A 61 -6.43 -5.09 6.66
C CYS A 61 -5.24 -4.27 7.13
N TRP A 62 -5.02 -4.27 8.43
CA TRP A 62 -3.84 -3.70 9.05
C TRP A 62 -2.79 -4.80 9.22
N LEU A 63 -1.54 -4.47 8.88
CA LEU A 63 -0.41 -5.35 9.11
C LEU A 63 0.58 -4.65 10.02
N SER A 64 1.08 -5.37 11.03
CA SER A 64 2.12 -4.85 11.89
C SER A 64 3.49 -4.93 11.23
N LEU A 65 4.44 -4.12 11.71
CA LEU A 65 5.83 -4.21 11.24
C LEU A 65 6.42 -5.59 11.55
N GLU A 66 6.01 -6.18 12.67
CA GLU A 66 6.47 -7.51 13.05
C GLU A 66 6.01 -8.58 12.06
N GLU A 67 4.76 -8.51 11.60
CA GLU A 67 4.25 -9.40 10.56
C GLU A 67 5.04 -9.29 9.27
N LEU A 68 5.44 -8.07 8.87
CA LEU A 68 6.29 -7.86 7.71
C LEU A 68 7.68 -8.45 7.90
N LYS A 69 8.26 -8.32 9.09
CA LYS A 69 9.55 -8.92 9.43
C LYS A 69 9.49 -10.45 9.40
N ASN A 70 8.36 -11.02 9.75
CA ASN A 70 8.14 -12.45 9.79
C ASN A 70 7.80 -13.07 8.43
N GLY A 71 7.83 -12.28 7.37
CA GLY A 71 7.75 -12.79 6.01
C GLY A 71 6.36 -12.74 5.36
N ILE A 72 5.41 -12.03 5.96
CA ILE A 72 4.16 -11.73 5.24
C ILE A 72 4.50 -10.99 3.96
N LYS A 73 3.91 -11.43 2.85
CA LYS A 73 4.15 -10.82 1.55
C LYS A 73 3.12 -9.74 1.27
N ILE A 74 3.61 -8.58 0.88
CA ILE A 74 2.80 -7.51 0.29
C ILE A 74 3.34 -7.19 -1.09
N TYR A 75 2.53 -6.62 -1.92
CA TYR A 75 2.94 -6.17 -3.24
C TYR A 75 2.75 -4.65 -3.35
N PRO A 76 3.72 -3.92 -3.91
CA PRO A 76 5.01 -4.42 -4.42
C PRO A 76 5.96 -4.81 -3.28
N GLN A 77 6.66 -5.93 -3.44
CA GLN A 77 7.61 -6.42 -2.43
C GLN A 77 8.79 -5.47 -2.22
N GLU A 78 9.14 -4.72 -3.23
CA GLU A 78 10.23 -3.74 -3.19
C GLU A 78 9.99 -2.64 -2.15
N LEU A 79 8.73 -2.42 -1.75
CA LEU A 79 8.37 -1.43 -0.73
C LEU A 79 8.74 -1.87 0.69
N ILE A 80 8.77 -3.17 0.95
CA ILE A 80 8.95 -3.72 2.30
C ILE A 80 10.19 -3.18 3.02
N PRO A 81 11.41 -3.17 2.42
CA PRO A 81 12.58 -2.64 3.10
C PRO A 81 12.44 -1.18 3.53
N TYR A 82 11.73 -0.39 2.75
CA TYR A 82 11.54 1.04 3.06
C TYR A 82 10.52 1.28 4.15
N ILE A 83 9.57 0.36 4.34
CA ILE A 83 8.64 0.41 5.47
C ILE A 83 9.37 0.03 6.76
N LEU A 84 10.18 -1.03 6.73
CA LEU A 84 10.89 -1.53 7.91
C LEU A 84 12.02 -0.60 8.34
N LYS A 85 12.66 0.07 7.40
CA LYS A 85 13.74 1.01 7.65
C LYS A 85 13.60 2.23 6.74
N PRO A 86 12.77 3.21 7.14
CA PRO A 86 12.52 4.39 6.31
C PRO A 86 13.79 5.21 6.08
N GLU A 87 13.97 5.64 4.85
CA GLU A 87 15.01 6.58 4.46
C GLU A 87 14.60 8.01 4.83
N LYS A 88 15.57 8.91 4.99
CA LYS A 88 15.29 10.33 5.24
C LYS A 88 14.74 11.03 3.99
N GLU A 89 15.16 10.57 2.83
CA GLU A 89 14.73 11.11 1.55
C GLU A 89 13.63 10.25 0.94
N ILE A 90 12.85 10.84 0.03
CA ILE A 90 11.82 10.13 -0.70
C ILE A 90 12.49 9.12 -1.62
N VAL A 91 12.08 7.86 -1.50
CA VAL A 91 12.61 6.77 -2.31
C VAL A 91 11.76 6.61 -3.57
N HIS A 92 12.40 6.41 -4.70
CA HIS A 92 11.76 6.01 -5.94
C HIS A 92 12.18 4.58 -6.29
N PHE A 93 11.21 3.72 -6.60
CA PHE A 93 11.50 2.35 -6.99
C PHE A 93 10.63 1.91 -8.17
N ILE A 94 11.06 0.85 -8.84
CA ILE A 94 10.35 0.24 -9.95
C ILE A 94 10.06 -1.21 -9.58
N SER A 95 8.81 -1.61 -9.70
CA SER A 95 8.37 -2.98 -9.47
C SER A 95 7.82 -3.56 -10.77
N ARG A 96 8.39 -4.66 -11.22
CA ARG A 96 7.95 -5.36 -12.42
C ARG A 96 7.31 -6.67 -12.02
N GLN A 97 6.00 -6.76 -12.23
CA GLN A 97 5.20 -7.95 -11.93
C GLN A 97 4.80 -8.69 -13.21
N ILE A 98 5.36 -8.27 -14.32
CA ILE A 98 5.18 -8.90 -15.63
C ILE A 98 6.52 -9.15 -16.29
#